data_ae72020b618e1ded755cd70c5e5a3c9f
#
_entry.id   ae72020b618e1ded755cd70c5e5a3c9f
#
_cell.length_a   1.000
_cell.length_b   1.000
_cell.length_c   1.000
_cell.angle_alpha   90.00
_cell.angle_beta   90.00
_cell.angle_gamma   90.00
#
_symmetry.space_group_name_H-M   'P 1'
#
loop_
_entity.id
_entity.type
_entity.pdbx_description
1 polymer ?
#
loop_
_entity_poly.entity_id
_entity_poly.type
_entity_poly.pdbx_seq_one_letter_code
_entity_poly.pdbx_strand_id
1 'polypeptide(L)'
;MVPDIEDLLDVVFRAAIERGLDLDFHADETDDVDAVSLRLIAEAALRHKFEGKILVGHCCSLARQPGAEVLRTLDLCASAGLAAVSLPMCNMYLQDRRHDRTTPRWRGVTLLHEMNARQIPVMVASDNTRDPFYAYGDLDMLEVYRMATRILHFDHPVADWPRTVAATPAAVMGLAEPGLLGAGAAADLVIFKGRSWTELLSRPESDRTVVRDGVAIARAIPDYAELDDLMG
;
A
#
# COMPACT_ATOMS: atom_id res chain seq x y z
N MET A 1 -18.83 8.74 27.71
CA MET A 1 -19.30 7.80 26.69
C MET A 1 -18.33 7.95 25.53
N VAL A 2 -17.65 6.90 25.16
CA VAL A 2 -16.78 6.94 23.95
C VAL A 2 -17.74 6.95 22.77
N PRO A 3 -17.61 7.89 21.81
CA PRO A 3 -18.45 7.91 20.60
C PRO A 3 -18.32 6.57 19.86
N ASP A 4 -19.42 6.09 19.28
CA ASP A 4 -19.38 4.95 18.39
C ASP A 4 -18.55 5.31 17.16
N ILE A 5 -17.86 4.33 16.58
CA ILE A 5 -17.04 4.52 15.38
C ILE A 5 -17.90 5.04 14.20
N GLU A 6 -19.15 4.63 14.10
CA GLU A 6 -20.08 5.11 13.06
C GLU A 6 -20.37 6.60 13.21
N ASP A 7 -20.59 7.09 14.44
CA ASP A 7 -20.78 8.51 14.72
C ASP A 7 -19.53 9.33 14.35
N LEU A 8 -18.33 8.78 14.64
CA LEU A 8 -17.08 9.43 14.28
C LEU A 8 -16.89 9.49 12.76
N LEU A 9 -17.16 8.41 12.06
CA LEU A 9 -17.13 8.37 10.60
C LEU A 9 -18.10 9.39 9.99
N ASP A 10 -19.31 9.51 10.52
CA ASP A 10 -20.27 10.52 10.06
C ASP A 10 -19.76 11.95 10.22
N VAL A 11 -19.02 12.24 11.29
CA VAL A 11 -18.37 13.55 11.48
C VAL A 11 -17.28 13.76 10.43
N VAL A 12 -16.42 12.76 10.20
CA VAL A 12 -15.31 12.83 9.24
C VAL A 12 -15.83 13.02 7.83
N PHE A 13 -16.81 12.21 7.39
CA PHE A 13 -17.37 12.30 6.05
C PHE A 13 -18.05 13.64 5.80
N ARG A 14 -18.84 14.16 6.75
CA ARG A 14 -19.45 15.51 6.63
C ARG A 14 -18.39 16.59 6.52
N ALA A 15 -17.36 16.55 7.36
CA ALA A 15 -16.28 17.53 7.32
C ALA A 15 -15.50 17.49 6.00
N ALA A 16 -15.28 16.31 5.42
CA ALA A 16 -14.63 16.15 4.14
C ALA A 16 -15.50 16.70 2.99
N ILE A 17 -16.80 16.42 2.98
CA ILE A 17 -17.77 16.94 2.00
C ILE A 17 -17.80 18.47 2.06
N GLU A 18 -17.94 19.05 3.26
CA GLU A 18 -17.98 20.51 3.44
C GLU A 18 -16.74 21.24 2.92
N ARG A 19 -15.59 20.56 2.90
CA ARG A 19 -14.30 21.13 2.51
C ARG A 19 -13.80 20.67 1.15
N GLY A 20 -14.50 19.75 0.49
CA GLY A 20 -14.09 19.18 -0.78
C GLY A 20 -12.78 18.39 -0.67
N LEU A 21 -12.61 17.62 0.42
CA LEU A 21 -11.39 16.86 0.70
C LEU A 21 -11.58 15.38 0.36
N ASP A 22 -10.51 14.75 -0.12
CA ASP A 22 -10.37 13.30 -0.18
C ASP A 22 -10.08 12.75 1.21
N LEU A 23 -10.28 11.43 1.41
CA LEU A 23 -10.07 10.75 2.68
C LEU A 23 -9.00 9.67 2.57
N ASP A 24 -8.15 9.58 3.58
CA ASP A 24 -7.16 8.53 3.74
C ASP A 24 -7.28 7.95 5.16
N PHE A 25 -7.43 6.61 5.25
CA PHE A 25 -7.63 5.91 6.51
C PHE A 25 -6.57 4.84 6.73
N HIS A 26 -6.00 4.80 7.92
CA HIS A 26 -5.36 3.59 8.46
C HIS A 26 -6.45 2.73 9.11
N ALA A 27 -6.72 1.56 8.58
CA ALA A 27 -7.82 0.72 9.01
C ALA A 27 -7.38 -0.72 9.28
N ASP A 28 -7.86 -1.26 10.39
CA ASP A 28 -7.80 -2.69 10.73
C ASP A 28 -6.39 -3.30 10.63
N GLU A 29 -5.36 -2.57 11.09
CA GLU A 29 -3.97 -3.04 11.17
C GLU A 29 -3.78 -3.97 12.37
N THR A 30 -4.50 -5.06 12.39
CA THR A 30 -4.53 -6.03 13.49
C THR A 30 -4.90 -7.42 12.97
N ASP A 31 -4.65 -8.45 13.78
CA ASP A 31 -5.14 -9.81 13.55
C ASP A 31 -6.51 -10.11 14.18
N ASP A 32 -7.11 -9.11 14.84
CA ASP A 32 -8.44 -9.20 15.43
C ASP A 32 -9.50 -9.31 14.34
N VAL A 33 -10.21 -10.44 14.31
CA VAL A 33 -11.27 -10.70 13.32
C VAL A 33 -12.48 -9.78 13.47
N ASP A 34 -12.65 -9.18 14.65
CA ASP A 34 -13.76 -8.27 14.97
C ASP A 34 -13.43 -6.81 14.58
N ALA A 35 -12.20 -6.53 14.16
CA ALA A 35 -11.83 -5.24 13.60
C ALA A 35 -12.40 -5.13 12.17
N VAL A 36 -13.44 -4.31 12.01
CA VAL A 36 -14.26 -4.19 10.79
C VAL A 36 -14.38 -2.74 10.30
N SER A 37 -13.39 -1.90 10.62
CA SER A 37 -13.42 -0.48 10.25
C SER A 37 -13.49 -0.29 8.74
N LEU A 38 -12.81 -1.13 7.95
CA LEU A 38 -12.90 -1.11 6.49
C LEU A 38 -14.35 -1.21 5.99
N ARG A 39 -15.13 -2.13 6.55
CA ARG A 39 -16.54 -2.28 6.20
C ARG A 39 -17.35 -1.04 6.59
N LEU A 40 -17.15 -0.52 7.79
CA LEU A 40 -17.87 0.67 8.29
C LEU A 40 -17.51 1.93 7.48
N ILE A 41 -16.26 2.07 7.03
CA ILE A 41 -15.85 3.16 6.12
C ILE A 41 -16.60 3.05 4.79
N ALA A 42 -16.68 1.86 4.19
CA ALA A 42 -17.40 1.66 2.94
C ALA A 42 -18.92 1.92 3.09
N GLU A 43 -19.52 1.46 4.19
CA GLU A 43 -20.93 1.73 4.51
C GLU A 43 -21.18 3.24 4.71
N ALA A 44 -20.28 3.94 5.40
CA ALA A 44 -20.36 5.39 5.59
C ALA A 44 -20.23 6.15 4.26
N ALA A 45 -19.29 5.77 3.41
CA ALA A 45 -19.10 6.36 2.09
C ALA A 45 -20.39 6.27 1.24
N LEU A 46 -21.02 5.10 1.22
CA LEU A 46 -22.28 4.88 0.52
C LEU A 46 -23.43 5.68 1.14
N ARG A 47 -23.54 5.69 2.48
CA ARG A 47 -24.56 6.42 3.23
C ARG A 47 -24.49 7.92 2.96
N HIS A 48 -23.30 8.49 2.95
CA HIS A 48 -23.05 9.90 2.67
C HIS A 48 -23.00 10.24 1.18
N LYS A 49 -23.06 9.25 0.29
CA LYS A 49 -22.86 9.43 -1.17
C LYS A 49 -21.59 10.23 -1.46
N PHE A 50 -20.52 9.84 -0.81
CA PHE A 50 -19.26 10.55 -0.90
C PHE A 50 -18.66 10.46 -2.31
N GLU A 51 -18.38 11.61 -2.92
CA GLU A 51 -17.86 11.71 -4.30
C GLU A 51 -16.34 11.92 -4.35
N GLY A 52 -15.70 12.21 -3.20
CA GLY A 52 -14.24 12.32 -3.08
C GLY A 52 -13.57 10.94 -3.17
N LYS A 53 -12.24 10.95 -3.30
CA LYS A 53 -11.46 9.72 -3.28
C LYS A 53 -11.33 9.21 -1.86
N ILE A 54 -11.32 7.89 -1.70
CA ILE A 54 -11.09 7.23 -0.42
C ILE A 54 -9.97 6.21 -0.61
N LEU A 55 -8.89 6.38 0.14
CA LEU A 55 -7.81 5.41 0.28
C LEU A 55 -7.90 4.76 1.64
N VAL A 56 -7.71 3.44 1.70
CA VAL A 56 -7.61 2.69 2.96
C VAL A 56 -6.30 1.91 3.00
N GLY A 57 -5.55 2.13 4.09
CA GLY A 57 -4.28 1.46 4.36
C GLY A 57 -4.45 0.23 5.25
N HIS A 58 -3.50 -0.72 5.15
CA HIS A 58 -3.36 -1.94 5.96
C HIS A 58 -4.46 -2.98 5.73
N CYS A 59 -5.63 -2.82 6.33
CA CYS A 59 -6.76 -3.75 6.24
C CYS A 59 -6.39 -5.22 6.54
N CYS A 60 -5.48 -5.44 7.49
CA CYS A 60 -4.88 -6.75 7.76
C CYS A 60 -5.91 -7.75 8.29
N SER A 61 -6.83 -7.30 9.16
CA SER A 61 -7.84 -8.16 9.78
C SER A 61 -8.74 -8.86 8.76
N LEU A 62 -8.95 -8.23 7.58
CA LEU A 62 -9.79 -8.79 6.51
C LEU A 62 -9.35 -10.21 6.11
N ALA A 63 -8.04 -10.47 6.09
CA ALA A 63 -7.49 -11.80 5.75
C ALA A 63 -7.76 -12.87 6.82
N ARG A 64 -8.28 -12.48 7.98
CA ARG A 64 -8.60 -13.35 9.12
C ARG A 64 -10.10 -13.57 9.29
N GLN A 65 -10.92 -12.73 8.66
CA GLN A 65 -12.37 -12.75 8.80
C GLN A 65 -13.00 -13.97 8.10
N PRO A 66 -14.22 -14.38 8.51
CA PRO A 66 -14.97 -15.41 7.81
C PRO A 66 -15.23 -15.04 6.34
N GLY A 67 -15.16 -16.03 5.44
CA GLY A 67 -15.25 -15.76 3.99
C GLY A 67 -16.52 -15.02 3.54
N ALA A 68 -17.66 -15.24 4.18
CA ALA A 68 -18.89 -14.51 3.86
C ALA A 68 -18.79 -13.01 4.19
N GLU A 69 -18.17 -12.66 5.33
CA GLU A 69 -17.92 -11.28 5.72
C GLU A 69 -16.89 -10.61 4.81
N VAL A 70 -15.84 -11.34 4.43
CA VAL A 70 -14.86 -10.88 3.44
C VAL A 70 -15.53 -10.49 2.12
N LEU A 71 -16.35 -11.39 1.56
CA LEU A 71 -17.05 -11.13 0.30
C LEU A 71 -17.93 -9.89 0.39
N ARG A 72 -18.74 -9.79 1.47
CA ARG A 72 -19.60 -8.63 1.72
C ARG A 72 -18.80 -7.32 1.82
N THR A 73 -17.72 -7.32 2.59
CA THR A 73 -16.87 -6.13 2.77
C THR A 73 -16.25 -5.69 1.44
N LEU A 74 -15.72 -6.63 0.65
CA LEU A 74 -15.14 -6.31 -0.65
C LEU A 74 -16.17 -5.77 -1.65
N ASP A 75 -17.38 -6.31 -1.66
CA ASP A 75 -18.45 -5.82 -2.53
C ASP A 75 -18.89 -4.39 -2.13
N LEU A 76 -18.92 -4.08 -0.83
CA LEU A 76 -19.15 -2.72 -0.34
C LEU A 76 -18.01 -1.77 -0.74
N CYS A 77 -16.74 -2.16 -0.58
CA CYS A 77 -15.58 -1.36 -0.98
C CYS A 77 -15.61 -1.03 -2.48
N ALA A 78 -15.92 -2.03 -3.32
CA ALA A 78 -16.06 -1.83 -4.76
C ALA A 78 -17.21 -0.85 -5.08
N SER A 79 -18.36 -1.03 -4.44
CA SER A 79 -19.53 -0.17 -4.65
C SER A 79 -19.30 1.27 -4.18
N ALA A 80 -18.52 1.46 -3.14
CA ALA A 80 -18.15 2.77 -2.59
C ALA A 80 -16.95 3.42 -3.30
N GLY A 81 -16.32 2.74 -4.27
CA GLY A 81 -15.20 3.28 -5.02
C GLY A 81 -13.92 3.47 -4.21
N LEU A 82 -13.72 2.67 -3.16
CA LEU A 82 -12.51 2.73 -2.35
C LEU A 82 -11.29 2.24 -3.14
N ALA A 83 -10.12 2.80 -2.82
CA ALA A 83 -8.81 2.27 -3.20
C ALA A 83 -8.11 1.70 -1.96
N ALA A 84 -7.23 0.72 -2.14
CA ALA A 84 -6.52 0.09 -1.02
C ALA A 84 -5.01 0.11 -1.23
N VAL A 85 -4.26 0.39 -0.15
CA VAL A 85 -2.80 0.25 -0.11
C VAL A 85 -2.41 -0.79 0.95
N SER A 86 -1.71 -1.83 0.52
CA SER A 86 -1.06 -2.77 1.44
C SER A 86 0.38 -2.34 1.69
N LEU A 87 0.86 -2.61 2.89
CA LEU A 87 2.17 -2.20 3.39
C LEU A 87 2.95 -3.46 3.81
N PRO A 88 3.26 -4.35 2.83
CA PRO A 88 3.59 -5.74 3.11
C PRO A 88 4.86 -5.91 3.93
N MET A 89 5.84 -5.02 3.80
CA MET A 89 7.08 -5.11 4.57
C MET A 89 6.83 -4.82 6.05
N CYS A 90 6.17 -3.70 6.32
CA CYS A 90 5.85 -3.25 7.67
C CYS A 90 4.86 -4.21 8.35
N ASN A 91 3.75 -4.51 7.68
CA ASN A 91 2.72 -5.38 8.24
C ASN A 91 3.23 -6.80 8.53
N MET A 92 4.00 -7.42 7.62
CA MET A 92 4.61 -8.73 7.88
C MET A 92 5.55 -8.70 9.09
N TYR A 93 6.26 -7.59 9.29
CA TYR A 93 7.20 -7.46 10.40
C TYR A 93 6.50 -7.23 11.76
N LEU A 94 5.41 -6.45 11.78
CA LEU A 94 4.69 -6.08 13.00
C LEU A 94 3.63 -7.11 13.41
N GLN A 95 2.93 -7.71 12.45
CA GLN A 95 1.85 -8.63 12.72
C GLN A 95 2.37 -9.98 13.25
N ASP A 96 1.56 -10.63 14.11
CA ASP A 96 1.89 -11.92 14.76
C ASP A 96 3.23 -11.91 15.52
N ARG A 97 3.68 -10.74 15.95
CA ARG A 97 4.90 -10.59 16.75
C ARG A 97 4.60 -10.94 18.21
N ARG A 98 5.16 -12.05 18.67
CA ARG A 98 4.85 -12.61 20.00
C ARG A 98 5.94 -12.33 21.03
N HIS A 99 5.52 -12.04 22.25
CA HIS A 99 6.44 -11.82 23.38
C HIS A 99 7.22 -13.08 23.77
N ASP A 100 6.64 -14.27 23.54
CA ASP A 100 7.27 -15.57 23.84
C ASP A 100 8.31 -15.99 22.79
N ARG A 101 8.59 -15.15 21.78
CA ARG A 101 9.54 -15.39 20.69
C ARG A 101 9.22 -16.61 19.82
N THR A 102 7.97 -17.03 19.78
CA THR A 102 7.56 -18.06 18.81
C THR A 102 7.54 -17.50 17.40
N THR A 103 7.75 -18.37 16.41
CA THR A 103 7.76 -17.98 15.00
C THR A 103 6.37 -17.50 14.56
N PRO A 104 6.27 -16.33 13.89
CA PRO A 104 5.03 -15.87 13.30
C PRO A 104 4.45 -16.90 12.32
N ARG A 105 3.12 -17.08 12.33
CA ARG A 105 2.40 -18.04 11.50
C ARG A 105 1.49 -17.38 10.48
N TRP A 106 1.41 -16.07 10.49
CA TRP A 106 0.60 -15.26 9.61
C TRP A 106 1.45 -14.21 8.89
N ARG A 107 1.15 -13.92 7.64
CA ARG A 107 1.90 -12.93 6.83
C ARG A 107 1.55 -11.47 7.18
N GLY A 108 0.44 -11.22 7.85
CA GLY A 108 0.06 -9.91 8.31
C GLY A 108 -0.47 -8.95 7.22
N VAL A 109 -0.82 -9.46 6.04
CA VAL A 109 -1.23 -8.63 4.89
C VAL A 109 -2.69 -8.86 4.52
N THR A 110 -3.26 -7.89 3.80
CA THR A 110 -4.65 -7.93 3.30
C THR A 110 -4.80 -8.72 2.00
N LEU A 111 -6.02 -8.73 1.44
CA LEU A 111 -6.46 -9.57 0.32
C LEU A 111 -6.42 -8.84 -1.02
N LEU A 112 -5.22 -8.43 -1.50
CA LEU A 112 -5.09 -7.61 -2.72
C LEU A 112 -5.55 -8.32 -4.00
N HIS A 113 -5.42 -9.65 -4.09
CA HIS A 113 -5.91 -10.41 -5.26
C HIS A 113 -7.43 -10.34 -5.37
N GLU A 114 -8.13 -10.53 -4.25
CA GLU A 114 -9.58 -10.49 -4.16
C GLU A 114 -10.13 -9.08 -4.39
N MET A 115 -9.40 -8.05 -3.94
CA MET A 115 -9.70 -6.65 -4.22
C MET A 115 -9.52 -6.34 -5.71
N ASN A 116 -8.38 -6.71 -6.30
CA ASN A 116 -8.10 -6.48 -7.72
C ASN A 116 -9.11 -7.20 -8.63
N ALA A 117 -9.55 -8.42 -8.27
CA ALA A 117 -10.58 -9.14 -9.00
C ALA A 117 -11.94 -8.41 -9.01
N ARG A 118 -12.18 -7.51 -8.06
CA ARG A 118 -13.37 -6.63 -7.98
C ARG A 118 -13.13 -5.24 -8.56
N GLN A 119 -12.00 -5.05 -9.24
CA GLN A 119 -11.62 -3.75 -9.81
C GLN A 119 -11.43 -2.64 -8.77
N ILE A 120 -11.23 -2.99 -7.49
CA ILE A 120 -10.77 -2.05 -6.48
C ILE A 120 -9.32 -1.68 -6.82
N PRO A 121 -8.99 -0.39 -6.97
CA PRO A 121 -7.61 0.02 -7.20
C PRO A 121 -6.72 -0.41 -6.02
N VAL A 122 -5.66 -1.19 -6.31
CA VAL A 122 -4.77 -1.71 -5.28
C VAL A 122 -3.34 -1.22 -5.48
N MET A 123 -2.68 -0.93 -4.36
CA MET A 123 -1.33 -0.40 -4.31
C MET A 123 -0.51 -1.09 -3.24
N VAL A 124 0.81 -0.95 -3.31
CA VAL A 124 1.73 -1.30 -2.23
C VAL A 124 2.68 -0.14 -1.96
N ALA A 125 3.05 0.04 -0.70
CA ALA A 125 3.99 1.06 -0.26
C ALA A 125 4.90 0.55 0.86
N SER A 126 5.91 1.33 1.23
CA SER A 126 6.87 0.95 2.28
C SER A 126 6.28 1.06 3.68
N ASP A 127 5.48 2.10 3.93
CA ASP A 127 5.09 2.52 5.28
C ASP A 127 6.32 2.98 6.09
N ASN A 128 6.46 2.60 7.34
CA ASN A 128 7.60 2.90 8.19
C ASN A 128 8.92 2.41 7.57
N THR A 129 9.97 3.20 7.74
CA THR A 129 11.30 2.89 7.21
C THR A 129 12.35 3.50 8.14
N ARG A 130 13.24 2.66 8.68
CA ARG A 130 14.33 3.05 9.60
C ARG A 130 13.82 3.84 10.82
N ASP A 131 12.74 3.40 11.38
CA ASP A 131 12.12 4.01 12.56
C ASP A 131 11.84 2.96 13.66
N PRO A 132 11.29 3.35 14.83
CA PRO A 132 11.03 2.42 15.93
C PRO A 132 10.03 1.30 15.61
N PHE A 133 9.16 1.47 14.62
CA PHE A 133 8.18 0.46 14.23
C PHE A 133 8.74 -0.52 13.22
N TYR A 134 9.51 -0.03 12.23
CA TYR A 134 10.15 -0.84 11.22
C TYR A 134 11.57 -0.33 10.94
N ALA A 135 12.57 -1.04 11.47
CA ALA A 135 13.97 -0.61 11.49
C ALA A 135 14.69 -0.76 10.13
N TYR A 136 14.03 -1.30 9.12
CA TYR A 136 14.63 -1.66 7.83
C TYR A 136 14.03 -0.85 6.68
N GLY A 137 14.43 -1.19 5.44
CA GLY A 137 13.96 -0.53 4.24
C GLY A 137 14.83 0.66 3.82
N ASP A 138 14.66 1.10 2.59
CA ASP A 138 15.50 2.14 1.98
C ASP A 138 14.71 3.15 1.13
N LEU A 139 13.41 3.32 1.37
CA LEU A 139 12.51 4.18 0.59
C LEU A 139 12.56 3.86 -0.92
N ASP A 140 12.80 2.61 -1.24
CA ASP A 140 12.99 2.10 -2.60
C ASP A 140 11.77 1.30 -3.06
N MET A 141 11.01 1.84 -4.00
CA MET A 141 9.80 1.17 -4.52
C MET A 141 10.10 -0.16 -5.23
N LEU A 142 11.32 -0.40 -5.72
CA LEU A 142 11.70 -1.71 -6.21
C LEU A 142 11.84 -2.72 -5.06
N GLU A 143 12.39 -2.31 -3.92
CA GLU A 143 12.42 -3.14 -2.72
C GLU A 143 11.00 -3.51 -2.29
N VAL A 144 10.11 -2.51 -2.20
CA VAL A 144 8.71 -2.71 -1.84
C VAL A 144 8.03 -3.71 -2.79
N TYR A 145 8.15 -3.50 -4.10
CA TYR A 145 7.53 -4.38 -5.10
C TYR A 145 8.10 -5.81 -5.05
N ARG A 146 9.41 -5.94 -4.87
CA ARG A 146 10.08 -7.24 -4.74
C ARG A 146 9.63 -8.00 -3.49
N MET A 147 9.48 -7.31 -2.37
CA MET A 147 8.97 -7.91 -1.13
C MET A 147 7.48 -8.21 -1.24
N ALA A 148 6.69 -7.31 -1.79
CA ALA A 148 5.27 -7.53 -2.08
C ALA A 148 5.06 -8.77 -2.96
N THR A 149 5.89 -8.95 -4.00
CA THR A 149 5.83 -10.13 -4.87
C THR A 149 6.01 -11.43 -4.08
N ARG A 150 6.95 -11.47 -3.11
CA ARG A 150 7.18 -12.67 -2.29
C ARG A 150 6.10 -12.90 -1.25
N ILE A 151 5.55 -11.83 -0.70
CA ILE A 151 4.59 -11.89 0.40
C ILE A 151 3.18 -12.14 -0.12
N LEU A 152 2.82 -11.46 -1.22
CA LEU A 152 1.49 -11.43 -1.82
C LEU A 152 1.38 -12.28 -3.11
N HIS A 153 2.49 -12.88 -3.58
CA HIS A 153 2.54 -13.72 -4.78
C HIS A 153 2.12 -12.99 -6.07
N PHE A 154 2.80 -11.88 -6.39
CA PHE A 154 2.56 -11.10 -7.61
C PHE A 154 3.32 -11.63 -8.85
N ASP A 155 3.63 -12.91 -8.92
CA ASP A 155 4.58 -13.48 -9.88
C ASP A 155 4.06 -14.59 -10.80
N HIS A 156 2.89 -15.16 -10.57
CA HIS A 156 2.37 -16.25 -11.41
C HIS A 156 0.94 -16.01 -11.92
N PRO A 157 0.74 -15.14 -12.90
CA PRO A 157 1.70 -14.33 -13.69
C PRO A 157 2.02 -12.99 -13.03
N VAL A 158 3.11 -12.35 -13.45
CA VAL A 158 3.41 -10.96 -13.05
C VAL A 158 2.34 -10.00 -13.58
N ALA A 159 1.85 -10.23 -14.81
CA ALA A 159 0.76 -9.47 -15.42
C ALA A 159 0.85 -7.95 -15.15
N ASP A 160 -0.23 -7.34 -14.60
CA ASP A 160 -0.34 -5.91 -14.34
C ASP A 160 0.09 -5.50 -12.92
N TRP A 161 0.60 -6.42 -12.10
CA TRP A 161 1.01 -6.12 -10.73
C TRP A 161 2.04 -4.98 -10.59
N PRO A 162 2.97 -4.74 -11.55
CA PRO A 162 3.84 -3.56 -11.47
C PRO A 162 3.11 -2.21 -11.43
N ARG A 163 1.86 -2.15 -11.87
CA ARG A 163 1.03 -0.94 -11.75
C ARG A 163 0.79 -0.51 -10.31
N THR A 164 0.85 -1.45 -9.36
CA THR A 164 0.64 -1.19 -7.92
C THR A 164 1.68 -0.24 -7.30
N VAL A 165 2.80 -0.03 -7.97
CA VAL A 165 3.88 0.90 -7.55
C VAL A 165 4.11 2.05 -8.53
N ALA A 166 3.27 2.19 -9.56
CA ALA A 166 3.44 3.22 -10.59
C ALA A 166 2.09 3.85 -10.98
N ALA A 167 1.38 3.25 -11.93
CA ALA A 167 0.18 3.85 -12.51
C ALA A 167 -1.00 3.93 -11.54
N THR A 168 -1.22 2.92 -10.71
CA THR A 168 -2.35 2.92 -9.76
C THR A 168 -2.19 4.00 -8.69
N PRO A 169 -1.05 4.13 -7.97
CA PRO A 169 -0.88 5.22 -7.02
C PRO A 169 -0.93 6.60 -7.69
N ALA A 170 -0.38 6.77 -8.90
CA ALA A 170 -0.47 8.04 -9.63
C ALA A 170 -1.93 8.43 -9.89
N ALA A 171 -2.77 7.50 -10.32
CA ALA A 171 -4.20 7.74 -10.58
C ALA A 171 -4.97 8.05 -9.28
N VAL A 172 -4.73 7.30 -8.22
CA VAL A 172 -5.41 7.49 -6.92
C VAL A 172 -5.03 8.84 -6.31
N MET A 173 -3.75 9.21 -6.35
CA MET A 173 -3.28 10.53 -5.88
C MET A 173 -3.68 11.69 -6.81
N GLY A 174 -4.21 11.42 -8.00
CA GLY A 174 -4.60 12.45 -8.96
C GLY A 174 -3.41 13.17 -9.59
N LEU A 175 -2.28 12.49 -9.74
CA LEU A 175 -1.11 13.07 -10.38
C LEU A 175 -1.36 13.27 -11.88
N ALA A 176 -0.86 14.38 -12.43
CA ALA A 176 -0.98 14.70 -13.85
C ALA A 176 -0.26 13.65 -14.73
N GLU A 177 0.86 13.13 -14.23
CA GLU A 177 1.63 12.09 -14.90
C GLU A 177 1.12 10.71 -14.51
N PRO A 178 0.72 9.89 -15.50
CA PRO A 178 -0.02 8.64 -15.22
C PRO A 178 0.85 7.48 -14.74
N GLY A 179 2.15 7.66 -14.54
CA GLY A 179 3.06 6.56 -14.16
C GLY A 179 3.14 5.45 -15.22
N LEU A 180 2.95 5.80 -16.50
CA LEU A 180 2.98 4.89 -17.66
C LEU A 180 4.04 5.33 -18.65
N LEU A 181 4.65 4.36 -19.32
CA LEU A 181 5.55 4.62 -20.44
C LEU A 181 4.75 4.83 -21.72
N GLY A 182 5.02 5.93 -22.42
CA GLY A 182 4.36 6.24 -23.68
C GLY A 182 4.95 7.45 -24.38
N ALA A 183 4.71 7.58 -25.67
CA ALA A 183 5.12 8.77 -26.40
C ALA A 183 4.39 10.00 -25.87
N GLY A 184 5.13 11.04 -25.50
CA GLY A 184 4.60 12.27 -24.92
C GLY A 184 4.44 12.25 -23.39
N ALA A 185 4.68 11.12 -22.73
CA ALA A 185 4.76 11.07 -21.26
C ALA A 185 6.08 11.66 -20.77
N ALA A 186 6.09 12.10 -19.50
CA ALA A 186 7.32 12.54 -18.85
C ALA A 186 8.37 11.42 -18.85
N ALA A 187 9.62 11.79 -19.11
CA ALA A 187 10.73 10.84 -19.11
C ALA A 187 11.26 10.61 -17.69
N ASP A 188 10.34 10.22 -16.78
CA ASP A 188 10.60 9.80 -15.39
C ASP A 188 10.55 8.27 -15.34
N LEU A 189 11.70 7.62 -15.35
CA LEU A 189 11.75 6.17 -15.47
C LEU A 189 12.99 5.57 -14.79
N VAL A 190 12.90 4.29 -14.50
CA VAL A 190 14.02 3.50 -14.00
C VAL A 190 14.33 2.39 -15.00
N ILE A 191 15.57 2.37 -15.48
CA ILE A 191 16.07 1.40 -16.45
C ILE A 191 16.90 0.35 -15.72
N PHE A 192 16.53 -0.91 -15.87
CA PHE A 192 17.22 -2.04 -15.25
C PHE A 192 17.99 -2.87 -16.28
N LYS A 193 19.03 -3.57 -15.84
CA LYS A 193 19.75 -4.55 -16.67
C LYS A 193 19.10 -5.93 -16.69
N GLY A 194 18.12 -6.17 -15.83
CA GLY A 194 17.35 -7.43 -15.83
C GLY A 194 16.61 -7.61 -17.17
N ARG A 195 16.72 -8.79 -17.77
CA ARG A 195 16.10 -9.13 -19.06
C ARG A 195 14.76 -9.83 -18.90
N SER A 196 14.42 -10.18 -17.65
CA SER A 196 13.16 -10.80 -17.26
C SER A 196 12.75 -10.33 -15.86
N TRP A 197 11.50 -10.53 -15.51
CA TRP A 197 11.01 -10.27 -14.15
C TRP A 197 11.76 -11.11 -13.11
N THR A 198 12.09 -12.35 -13.42
CA THR A 198 12.86 -13.22 -12.52
C THR A 198 14.25 -12.64 -12.26
N GLU A 199 14.96 -12.17 -13.28
CA GLU A 199 16.27 -11.55 -13.11
C GLU A 199 16.19 -10.27 -12.27
N LEU A 200 15.19 -9.42 -12.53
CA LEU A 200 14.97 -8.17 -11.80
C LEU A 200 14.66 -8.43 -10.32
N LEU A 201 13.78 -9.37 -10.03
CA LEU A 201 13.28 -9.60 -8.67
C LEU A 201 14.16 -10.53 -7.84
N SER A 202 15.15 -11.22 -8.45
CA SER A 202 16.05 -12.15 -7.75
C SER A 202 17.06 -11.43 -6.86
N ARG A 203 17.53 -10.25 -7.25
CA ARG A 203 18.61 -9.54 -6.56
C ARG A 203 18.07 -8.47 -5.62
N PRO A 204 18.73 -8.28 -4.44
CA PRO A 204 18.31 -7.23 -3.50
C PRO A 204 18.55 -5.84 -4.05
N GLU A 205 19.68 -5.65 -4.69
CA GLU A 205 20.05 -4.39 -5.29
C GLU A 205 20.02 -4.51 -6.80
N SER A 206 19.61 -3.48 -7.45
CA SER A 206 19.57 -3.50 -8.88
C SER A 206 20.52 -2.48 -9.45
N ASP A 207 21.35 -2.96 -10.33
CA ASP A 207 22.10 -2.14 -11.27
C ASP A 207 21.09 -1.44 -12.19
N ARG A 208 20.83 -0.17 -11.91
CA ARG A 208 19.79 0.62 -12.56
C ARG A 208 20.24 2.04 -12.87
N THR A 209 19.64 2.62 -13.91
CA THR A 209 19.75 4.04 -14.20
C THR A 209 18.40 4.69 -13.87
N VAL A 210 18.44 5.73 -13.06
CA VAL A 210 17.26 6.55 -12.75
C VAL A 210 17.29 7.77 -13.67
N VAL A 211 16.20 8.00 -14.39
CA VAL A 211 16.01 9.16 -15.26
C VAL A 211 14.88 10.02 -14.69
N ARG A 212 15.16 11.32 -14.54
CA ARG A 212 14.21 12.32 -14.12
C ARG A 212 14.21 13.47 -15.11
N ASP A 213 13.03 13.87 -15.60
CA ASP A 213 12.89 14.90 -16.64
C ASP A 213 13.81 14.64 -17.86
N GLY A 214 13.97 13.39 -18.26
CA GLY A 214 14.83 12.99 -19.38
C GLY A 214 16.34 12.96 -19.09
N VAL A 215 16.78 13.26 -17.86
CA VAL A 215 18.18 13.31 -17.47
C VAL A 215 18.50 12.19 -16.48
N ALA A 216 19.57 11.43 -16.77
CA ALA A 216 20.06 10.43 -15.82
C ALA A 216 20.62 11.14 -14.58
N ILE A 217 20.13 10.77 -13.39
CA ILE A 217 20.61 11.32 -12.12
C ILE A 217 21.68 10.42 -11.53
N ALA A 218 22.67 11.05 -10.87
CA ALA A 218 23.66 10.33 -10.09
C ALA A 218 22.97 9.70 -8.87
N ARG A 219 23.24 8.40 -8.68
CA ARG A 219 22.77 7.67 -7.51
C ARG A 219 23.97 7.44 -6.57
N ALA A 220 23.98 8.17 -5.49
CA ALA A 220 24.88 7.91 -4.38
C ALA A 220 24.06 7.60 -3.13
N ILE A 221 24.32 6.47 -2.50
CA ILE A 221 23.73 6.16 -1.19
C ILE A 221 24.60 6.87 -0.17
N PRO A 222 24.05 7.72 0.73
CA PRO A 222 24.82 8.36 1.80
C PRO A 222 25.50 7.31 2.68
N ASP A 223 26.71 7.58 3.12
CA ASP A 223 27.42 6.73 4.08
C ASP A 223 26.76 6.88 5.46
N TYR A 224 26.57 5.77 6.15
CA TYR A 224 26.06 5.81 7.53
C TYR A 224 26.99 6.60 8.46
N ALA A 225 28.29 6.64 8.18
CA ALA A 225 29.26 7.44 8.93
C ALA A 225 28.94 8.96 8.92
N GLU A 226 28.15 9.46 7.95
CA GLU A 226 27.70 10.85 7.95
C GLU A 226 26.81 11.20 9.15
N LEU A 227 26.26 10.20 9.84
CA LEU A 227 25.42 10.36 11.01
C LEU A 227 26.18 10.24 12.35
N ASP A 228 27.47 9.86 12.33
CA ASP A 228 28.23 9.56 13.55
C ASP A 228 28.27 10.74 14.54
N ASP A 229 28.38 11.95 14.02
CA ASP A 229 28.37 13.18 14.84
C ASP A 229 27.02 13.46 15.53
N LEU A 230 25.93 12.86 15.03
CA LEU A 230 24.57 13.01 15.58
C LEU A 230 24.18 11.87 16.53
N MET A 231 24.90 10.75 16.42
CA MET A 231 24.57 9.51 17.16
C MET A 231 25.49 9.31 18.37
N GLY A 232 26.51 10.17 18.59
CA GLY A 232 27.57 10.12 19.59
C GLY A 232 27.19 10.17 21.05
#